data_be4dd7076d40a6fb02077fc8943af3de
#
_entry.id   be4dd7076d40a6fb02077fc8943af3de
#
_cell.length_a   1.000
_cell.length_b   1.000
_cell.length_c   1.000
_cell.angle_alpha   90.00
_cell.angle_beta   90.00
_cell.angle_gamma   90.00
#
_symmetry.space_group_name_H-M   'P 1'
#
loop_
_entity.id
_entity.type
_entity.pdbx_description
1 polymer ?
#
loop_
_entity_poly.entity_id
_entity_poly.type
_entity_poly.pdbx_seq_one_letter_code
_entity_poly.pdbx_strand_id
1 'polypeptide(L)'
;MALCPAAVMQSMTELTEKRPHYPALDGLRGLAILLVVFYHNFDFINYSVFGWIGVDLFFVLSGYLITSILINTLNSPNYSRNFFSKRVLRIFPLYYLCLIIFLVIFPLLGLYREEMKFYVDHQWWFWFYLQNWLLSVRFPTAGNFLNHFWSLGVEEQFYLVWPFIILWLRKPKKLMIFILSVLFLLLIFRSILWMCHLPHFNYTTFYAFTRIDGICIGCLIALLHKINYNFLRHKMAVVVTILAILNFGFYFLTQYGDYPYLAFVGFTTFAGMFGLLLHEAVTGDTKIITIIFTLPLLKFFGTISYGFYVFHWPVYLMTQPGLSNFFLKNLNLSEEVSKFATSLSATIIAIVISTISYYTFEINFLRLKQKFS
;
A
#
# COMPACT_ATOMS: atom_id res chain seq x y z
N MET A 1 54.19 17.46 -2.60
CA MET A 1 53.37 17.25 -3.82
C MET A 1 51.91 17.43 -3.39
N ALA A 2 51.40 18.64 -3.54
CA ALA A 2 50.04 19.00 -3.09
C ALA A 2 49.03 18.52 -4.15
N LEU A 3 48.12 17.66 -3.76
CA LEU A 3 47.02 17.21 -4.61
C LEU A 3 46.11 18.39 -4.97
N CYS A 4 45.83 18.54 -6.25
CA CYS A 4 45.07 19.61 -6.85
C CYS A 4 43.64 19.72 -6.25
N PRO A 5 43.20 20.90 -5.79
CA PRO A 5 41.86 21.06 -5.17
C PRO A 5 40.70 20.67 -6.07
N ALA A 6 40.87 20.69 -7.39
CA ALA A 6 39.88 20.31 -8.37
C ALA A 6 39.52 18.81 -8.34
N ALA A 7 40.47 17.92 -8.06
CA ALA A 7 40.24 16.49 -7.97
C ALA A 7 39.49 16.11 -6.70
N VAL A 8 39.68 16.84 -5.61
CA VAL A 8 38.92 16.66 -4.35
C VAL A 8 37.50 17.19 -4.49
N MET A 9 37.30 18.28 -5.22
CA MET A 9 35.96 18.82 -5.51
C MET A 9 35.18 17.94 -6.47
N GLN A 10 35.80 17.32 -7.48
CA GLN A 10 35.14 16.33 -8.35
C GLN A 10 34.74 15.06 -7.59
N SER A 11 35.56 14.55 -6.65
CA SER A 11 35.22 13.41 -5.83
C SER A 11 34.10 13.69 -4.82
N MET A 12 33.93 14.95 -4.38
CA MET A 12 32.83 15.34 -3.50
C MET A 12 31.50 15.58 -4.26
N THR A 13 31.56 15.93 -5.54
CA THR A 13 30.35 16.07 -6.39
C THR A 13 29.81 14.72 -6.85
N GLU A 14 30.64 13.69 -7.00
CA GLU A 14 30.20 12.32 -7.31
C GLU A 14 29.52 11.60 -6.11
N LEU A 15 29.72 12.08 -4.88
CA LEU A 15 29.13 11.49 -3.68
C LEU A 15 27.68 11.95 -3.40
N THR A 16 27.13 12.86 -4.19
CA THR A 16 25.72 13.25 -4.15
C THR A 16 24.97 12.80 -5.39
N GLU A 17 25.06 11.53 -5.76
CA GLU A 17 24.08 10.97 -6.69
C GLU A 17 22.69 11.14 -6.09
N LYS A 18 21.96 12.14 -6.56
CA LYS A 18 20.51 12.25 -6.33
C LYS A 18 19.90 10.92 -6.75
N ARG A 19 19.33 10.19 -5.79
CA ARG A 19 18.64 8.93 -6.08
C ARG A 19 17.75 9.14 -7.28
N PRO A 20 17.75 8.24 -8.28
CA PRO A 20 16.90 8.40 -9.44
C PRO A 20 15.43 8.46 -8.96
N HIS A 21 14.79 9.56 -9.25
CA HIS A 21 13.35 9.73 -8.99
C HIS A 21 12.61 9.15 -10.20
N TYR A 22 11.77 8.17 -9.96
CA TYR A 22 10.94 7.53 -10.99
C TYR A 22 9.51 8.10 -10.91
N PRO A 23 9.14 9.10 -11.74
CA PRO A 23 7.82 9.71 -11.68
C PRO A 23 6.67 8.72 -11.90
N ALA A 24 6.92 7.64 -12.65
CA ALA A 24 5.95 6.58 -12.88
C ALA A 24 5.57 5.80 -11.61
N LEU A 25 6.46 5.73 -10.60
CA LEU A 25 6.12 5.12 -9.31
C LEU A 25 5.10 5.95 -8.51
N ASP A 26 5.13 7.27 -8.65
CA ASP A 26 4.11 8.12 -8.05
C ASP A 26 2.77 7.92 -8.76
N GLY A 27 2.78 7.75 -10.10
CA GLY A 27 1.57 7.39 -10.84
C GLY A 27 1.02 6.02 -10.45
N LEU A 28 1.86 5.01 -10.22
CA LEU A 28 1.42 3.71 -9.71
C LEU A 28 0.79 3.80 -8.31
N ARG A 29 1.34 4.64 -7.42
CA ARG A 29 0.69 4.93 -6.13
C ARG A 29 -0.66 5.59 -6.30
N GLY A 30 -0.77 6.50 -7.29
CA GLY A 30 -2.03 7.15 -7.64
C GLY A 30 -3.07 6.15 -8.14
N LEU A 31 -2.69 5.22 -9.00
CA LEU A 31 -3.58 4.12 -9.41
C LEU A 31 -3.99 3.27 -8.20
N ALA A 32 -3.05 2.88 -7.34
CA ALA A 32 -3.32 2.04 -6.18
C ALA A 32 -4.35 2.66 -5.24
N ILE A 33 -4.21 3.95 -4.91
CA ILE A 33 -5.18 4.61 -4.03
C ILE A 33 -6.55 4.80 -4.70
N LEU A 34 -6.61 5.10 -5.99
CA LEU A 34 -7.87 5.22 -6.71
C LEU A 34 -8.63 3.87 -6.74
N LEU A 35 -7.94 2.75 -6.91
CA LEU A 35 -8.54 1.41 -6.81
C LEU A 35 -9.11 1.14 -5.42
N VAL A 36 -8.35 1.45 -4.36
CA VAL A 36 -8.82 1.28 -2.97
C VAL A 36 -10.05 2.12 -2.68
N VAL A 37 -10.07 3.37 -3.09
CA VAL A 37 -11.23 4.27 -2.90
C VAL A 37 -12.42 3.79 -3.72
N PHE A 38 -12.20 3.32 -4.94
CA PHE A 38 -13.26 2.74 -5.76
C PHE A 38 -13.89 1.51 -5.08
N TYR A 39 -13.08 0.64 -4.48
CA TYR A 39 -13.56 -0.51 -3.72
C TYR A 39 -14.44 -0.11 -2.52
N HIS A 40 -14.02 0.87 -1.73
CA HIS A 40 -14.69 1.22 -0.49
C HIS A 40 -15.89 2.15 -0.70
N ASN A 41 -15.76 3.15 -1.56
CA ASN A 41 -16.76 4.22 -1.68
C ASN A 41 -17.82 3.94 -2.77
N PHE A 42 -17.60 2.97 -3.67
CA PHE A 42 -18.47 2.69 -4.81
C PHE A 42 -18.89 1.22 -4.86
N ASP A 43 -19.12 0.60 -3.70
CA ASP A 43 -19.45 -0.83 -3.51
C ASP A 43 -20.74 -1.27 -4.24
N PHE A 44 -21.64 -0.33 -4.52
CA PHE A 44 -22.86 -0.55 -5.31
C PHE A 44 -22.59 -0.75 -6.82
N ILE A 45 -21.37 -0.51 -7.31
CA ILE A 45 -20.94 -0.79 -8.68
C ILE A 45 -20.33 -2.19 -8.72
N ASN A 46 -20.89 -3.11 -9.50
CA ASN A 46 -20.46 -4.51 -9.55
C ASN A 46 -18.96 -4.72 -9.74
N TYR A 47 -18.29 -3.82 -10.45
CA TYR A 47 -16.84 -3.91 -10.72
C TYR A 47 -15.95 -3.27 -9.64
N SER A 48 -16.53 -2.57 -8.67
CA SER A 48 -15.75 -1.96 -7.58
C SER A 48 -15.03 -3.02 -6.74
N VAL A 49 -15.60 -4.21 -6.69
CA VAL A 49 -15.01 -5.36 -5.98
C VAL A 49 -13.55 -5.62 -6.35
N PHE A 50 -13.12 -5.29 -7.56
CA PHE A 50 -11.70 -5.43 -7.96
C PHE A 50 -10.77 -4.40 -7.31
N GLY A 51 -11.28 -3.32 -6.77
CA GLY A 51 -10.46 -2.26 -6.21
C GLY A 51 -9.59 -2.71 -5.01
N TRP A 52 -9.89 -3.85 -4.37
CA TRP A 52 -9.04 -4.43 -3.32
C TRP A 52 -7.60 -4.71 -3.78
N ILE A 53 -7.38 -4.99 -5.09
CA ILE A 53 -6.05 -5.21 -5.65
C ILE A 53 -5.14 -3.97 -5.54
N GLY A 54 -5.70 -2.78 -5.29
CA GLY A 54 -4.93 -1.57 -5.01
C GLY A 54 -4.01 -1.72 -3.79
N VAL A 55 -4.43 -2.49 -2.78
CA VAL A 55 -3.58 -2.80 -1.61
C VAL A 55 -2.39 -3.67 -2.02
N ASP A 56 -2.59 -4.66 -2.89
CA ASP A 56 -1.48 -5.50 -3.38
C ASP A 56 -0.48 -4.69 -4.21
N LEU A 57 -0.95 -3.73 -5.00
CA LEU A 57 -0.06 -2.81 -5.70
C LEU A 57 0.75 -1.94 -4.72
N PHE A 58 0.15 -1.46 -3.61
CA PHE A 58 0.91 -0.78 -2.54
C PHE A 58 1.95 -1.70 -1.92
N PHE A 59 1.63 -2.94 -1.64
CA PHE A 59 2.58 -3.92 -1.08
C PHE A 59 3.76 -4.17 -2.02
N VAL A 60 3.52 -4.33 -3.33
CA VAL A 60 4.59 -4.47 -4.33
C VAL A 60 5.48 -3.22 -4.38
N LEU A 61 4.89 -2.04 -4.41
CA LEU A 61 5.61 -0.77 -4.38
C LEU A 61 6.46 -0.63 -3.11
N SER A 62 5.89 -1.02 -1.97
CA SER A 62 6.53 -0.98 -0.65
C SER A 62 7.75 -1.91 -0.61
N GLY A 63 7.58 -3.17 -1.00
CA GLY A 63 8.66 -4.15 -1.08
C GLY A 63 9.81 -3.68 -1.97
N TYR A 64 9.49 -3.17 -3.16
CA TYR A 64 10.48 -2.65 -4.11
C TYR A 64 11.27 -1.46 -3.55
N LEU A 65 10.56 -0.44 -3.09
CA LEU A 65 11.19 0.81 -2.65
C LEU A 65 12.05 0.60 -1.39
N ILE A 66 11.54 -0.15 -0.43
CA ILE A 66 12.25 -0.42 0.82
C ILE A 66 13.50 -1.24 0.54
N THR A 67 13.38 -2.31 -0.23
CA THR A 67 14.53 -3.17 -0.56
C THR A 67 15.59 -2.42 -1.36
N SER A 68 15.19 -1.63 -2.35
CA SER A 68 16.10 -0.79 -3.13
C SER A 68 16.87 0.21 -2.25
N ILE A 69 16.16 0.86 -1.30
CA ILE A 69 16.81 1.79 -0.36
C ILE A 69 17.82 1.06 0.52
N LEU A 70 17.40 -0.04 1.14
CA LEU A 70 18.20 -0.78 2.10
C LEU A 70 19.47 -1.38 1.46
N ILE A 71 19.34 -1.97 0.27
CA ILE A 71 20.51 -2.53 -0.43
C ILE A 71 21.51 -1.45 -0.83
N ASN A 72 21.03 -0.30 -1.30
CA ASN A 72 21.91 0.79 -1.72
C ASN A 72 22.55 1.53 -0.54
N THR A 73 22.00 1.41 0.67
CA THR A 73 22.55 2.02 1.89
C THR A 73 23.17 1.00 2.84
N LEU A 74 23.36 -0.25 2.43
CA LEU A 74 23.80 -1.35 3.28
C LEU A 74 25.11 -1.09 4.03
N ASN A 75 26.03 -0.37 3.40
CA ASN A 75 27.35 -0.04 3.97
C ASN A 75 27.38 1.37 4.61
N SER A 76 26.26 2.04 4.73
CA SER A 76 26.18 3.35 5.38
C SER A 76 26.35 3.21 6.89
N PRO A 77 27.12 4.10 7.55
CA PRO A 77 27.38 4.02 9.00
C PRO A 77 26.11 4.14 9.85
N ASN A 78 25.08 4.82 9.36
CA ASN A 78 23.83 5.03 10.06
C ASN A 78 22.66 4.28 9.40
N TYR A 79 22.91 3.13 8.79
CA TYR A 79 21.96 2.34 8.03
C TYR A 79 20.57 2.22 8.69
N SER A 80 20.49 1.58 9.87
CA SER A 80 19.23 1.35 10.57
C SER A 80 18.59 2.65 11.06
N ARG A 81 19.40 3.54 11.67
CA ARG A 81 18.90 4.83 12.19
C ARG A 81 18.27 5.66 11.09
N ASN A 82 18.97 5.83 9.96
CA ASN A 82 18.48 6.64 8.85
C ASN A 82 17.21 6.02 8.22
N PHE A 83 17.16 4.69 8.11
CA PHE A 83 16.00 4.01 7.60
C PHE A 83 14.78 4.22 8.49
N PHE A 84 14.87 3.85 9.78
CA PHE A 84 13.73 3.96 10.71
C PHE A 84 13.28 5.41 10.90
N SER A 85 14.20 6.36 11.08
CA SER A 85 13.85 7.77 11.23
C SER A 85 13.06 8.30 10.02
N LYS A 86 13.45 7.93 8.78
CA LYS A 86 12.74 8.35 7.57
C LYS A 86 11.36 7.71 7.45
N ARG A 87 11.16 6.49 7.95
CA ARG A 87 9.85 5.80 7.96
C ARG A 87 8.94 6.39 9.02
N VAL A 88 9.41 6.52 10.24
CA VAL A 88 8.68 7.17 11.34
C VAL A 88 8.17 8.56 10.91
N LEU A 89 9.04 9.41 10.37
CA LEU A 89 8.65 10.75 9.89
C LEU A 89 7.66 10.74 8.71
N ARG A 90 7.52 9.64 8.02
CA ARG A 90 6.56 9.53 6.90
C ARG A 90 5.19 9.03 7.33
N ILE A 91 5.12 8.10 8.27
CA ILE A 91 3.93 7.30 8.53
C ILE A 91 3.32 7.68 9.89
N PHE A 92 4.14 7.71 10.96
CA PHE A 92 3.66 7.89 12.33
C PHE A 92 2.88 9.18 12.58
N PRO A 93 3.28 10.37 12.09
CA PRO A 93 2.59 11.60 12.46
C PRO A 93 1.11 11.56 12.11
N LEU A 94 0.75 11.20 10.87
CA LEU A 94 -0.63 11.17 10.43
C LEU A 94 -1.39 9.97 11.00
N TYR A 95 -0.75 8.81 11.10
CA TYR A 95 -1.35 7.62 11.68
C TYR A 95 -1.78 7.86 13.13
N TYR A 96 -0.86 8.33 13.97
CA TYR A 96 -1.17 8.59 15.38
C TYR A 96 -2.11 9.77 15.57
N LEU A 97 -2.05 10.81 14.73
CA LEU A 97 -3.06 11.86 14.72
C LEU A 97 -4.46 11.28 14.48
N CYS A 98 -4.60 10.38 13.51
CA CYS A 98 -5.86 9.72 13.22
C CYS A 98 -6.33 8.85 14.41
N LEU A 99 -5.44 8.08 15.04
CA LEU A 99 -5.78 7.30 16.24
C LEU A 99 -6.23 8.20 17.41
N ILE A 100 -5.56 9.33 17.64
CA ILE A 100 -5.95 10.29 18.68
C ILE A 100 -7.35 10.82 18.40
N ILE A 101 -7.66 11.17 17.14
CA ILE A 101 -9.00 11.66 16.76
C ILE A 101 -10.05 10.58 17.04
N PHE A 102 -9.88 9.36 16.55
CA PHE A 102 -10.91 8.31 16.63
C PHE A 102 -10.96 7.58 17.97
N LEU A 103 -9.82 7.34 18.62
CA LEU A 103 -9.77 6.53 19.85
C LEU A 103 -9.77 7.37 21.14
N VAL A 104 -9.51 8.69 21.05
CA VAL A 104 -9.48 9.57 22.23
C VAL A 104 -10.53 10.66 22.09
N ILE A 105 -10.47 11.50 21.03
CA ILE A 105 -11.33 12.69 20.92
C ILE A 105 -12.80 12.27 20.69
N PHE A 106 -13.09 11.36 19.79
CA PHE A 106 -14.46 10.92 19.50
C PHE A 106 -15.15 10.32 20.73
N PRO A 107 -14.53 9.39 21.49
CA PRO A 107 -15.10 8.88 22.73
C PRO A 107 -15.33 9.97 23.79
N LEU A 108 -14.38 10.89 23.97
CA LEU A 108 -14.54 12.00 24.92
C LEU A 108 -15.71 12.92 24.57
N LEU A 109 -15.96 13.15 23.30
CA LEU A 109 -17.10 13.94 22.82
C LEU A 109 -18.39 13.15 22.68
N GLY A 110 -18.36 11.84 22.94
CA GLY A 110 -19.50 10.95 22.79
C GLY A 110 -19.96 10.74 21.35
N LEU A 111 -19.07 10.96 20.38
CA LEU A 111 -19.33 10.77 18.96
C LEU A 111 -19.17 9.30 18.56
N TYR A 112 -20.08 8.78 17.73
CA TYR A 112 -20.03 7.41 17.18
C TYR A 112 -19.74 6.34 18.22
N ARG A 113 -20.42 6.41 19.39
CA ARG A 113 -20.14 5.56 20.56
C ARG A 113 -20.19 4.08 20.26
N GLU A 114 -21.24 3.61 19.57
CA GLU A 114 -21.40 2.20 19.24
C GLU A 114 -20.36 1.72 18.26
N GLU A 115 -20.08 2.53 17.22
CA GLU A 115 -19.10 2.22 16.19
C GLU A 115 -17.66 2.27 16.71
N MET A 116 -17.38 3.15 17.67
CA MET A 116 -16.03 3.30 18.26
C MET A 116 -15.76 2.30 19.38
N LYS A 117 -16.77 1.71 20.00
CA LYS A 117 -16.61 0.83 21.16
C LYS A 117 -15.60 -0.29 20.92
N PHE A 118 -15.74 -1.02 19.81
CA PHE A 118 -14.79 -2.10 19.45
C PHE A 118 -13.34 -1.60 19.41
N TYR A 119 -13.11 -0.45 18.80
CA TYR A 119 -11.75 0.10 18.62
C TYR A 119 -11.17 0.62 19.94
N VAL A 120 -11.99 1.22 20.79
CA VAL A 120 -11.57 1.71 22.11
C VAL A 120 -11.24 0.53 23.05
N ASP A 121 -12.10 -0.51 23.07
CA ASP A 121 -11.89 -1.69 23.90
C ASP A 121 -10.62 -2.47 23.49
N HIS A 122 -10.22 -2.36 22.22
CA HIS A 122 -9.05 -3.06 21.66
C HIS A 122 -7.96 -2.09 21.18
N GLN A 123 -7.93 -0.85 21.66
CA GLN A 123 -7.10 0.22 21.12
C GLN A 123 -5.60 -0.11 21.04
N TRP A 124 -5.08 -0.90 22.01
CA TRP A 124 -3.66 -1.25 22.04
C TRP A 124 -3.17 -1.96 20.80
N TRP A 125 -4.00 -2.74 20.12
CA TRP A 125 -3.67 -3.38 18.87
C TRP A 125 -3.38 -2.33 17.77
N PHE A 126 -4.09 -1.22 17.76
CA PHE A 126 -3.89 -0.12 16.81
C PHE A 126 -2.65 0.72 17.18
N TRP A 127 -2.44 1.02 18.45
CA TRP A 127 -1.27 1.79 18.89
C TRP A 127 0.06 1.10 18.55
N PHE A 128 0.10 -0.23 18.49
CA PHE A 128 1.29 -1.03 18.20
C PHE A 128 1.34 -1.63 16.80
N TYR A 129 0.48 -1.21 15.87
CA TYR A 129 0.40 -1.76 14.50
C TYR A 129 0.11 -3.27 14.45
N LEU A 130 -0.67 -3.79 15.39
CA LEU A 130 -1.06 -5.20 15.48
C LEU A 130 -2.53 -5.45 15.10
N GLN A 131 -3.23 -4.43 14.62
CA GLN A 131 -4.66 -4.48 14.30
C GLN A 131 -5.03 -5.55 13.25
N ASN A 132 -4.13 -5.89 12.36
CA ASN A 132 -4.36 -6.97 11.40
C ASN A 132 -4.55 -8.33 12.09
N TRP A 133 -3.84 -8.62 13.19
CA TRP A 133 -4.01 -9.83 13.98
C TRP A 133 -5.32 -9.81 14.77
N LEU A 134 -5.70 -8.68 15.35
CA LEU A 134 -7.00 -8.53 16.01
C LEU A 134 -8.14 -8.81 15.01
N LEU A 135 -8.12 -8.13 13.85
CA LEU A 135 -9.15 -8.24 12.84
C LEU A 135 -9.24 -9.63 12.18
N SER A 136 -8.17 -10.44 12.29
CA SER A 136 -8.20 -11.81 11.81
C SER A 136 -9.03 -12.76 12.69
N VAL A 137 -9.22 -12.42 13.96
CA VAL A 137 -9.95 -13.27 14.94
C VAL A 137 -11.20 -12.61 15.49
N ARG A 138 -11.27 -11.27 15.46
CA ARG A 138 -12.41 -10.49 15.95
C ARG A 138 -12.70 -9.34 15.01
N PHE A 139 -13.97 -9.18 14.65
CA PHE A 139 -14.42 -8.11 13.76
C PHE A 139 -15.42 -7.20 14.46
N PRO A 140 -15.43 -5.88 14.22
CA PRO A 140 -16.43 -4.99 14.80
C PRO A 140 -17.84 -5.36 14.32
N THR A 141 -18.79 -5.33 15.24
CA THR A 141 -20.21 -5.58 14.95
C THR A 141 -20.94 -4.34 14.46
N ALA A 142 -20.43 -3.16 14.81
CA ALA A 142 -20.96 -1.86 14.40
C ALA A 142 -19.82 -0.99 13.87
N GLY A 143 -20.02 -0.48 12.64
CA GLY A 143 -19.03 0.36 11.97
C GLY A 143 -17.70 -0.35 11.68
N ASN A 144 -16.96 0.15 10.72
CA ASN A 144 -15.66 -0.40 10.33
C ASN A 144 -14.64 0.71 10.01
N PHE A 145 -14.69 1.79 10.82
CA PHE A 145 -13.97 3.05 10.61
C PHE A 145 -12.46 2.90 10.41
N LEU A 146 -11.80 1.99 11.12
CA LEU A 146 -10.35 1.82 11.10
C LEU A 146 -9.92 0.46 10.54
N ASN A 147 -10.85 -0.35 10.01
CA ASN A 147 -10.51 -1.70 9.55
C ASN A 147 -9.49 -1.68 8.41
N HIS A 148 -9.57 -0.72 7.49
CA HIS A 148 -8.62 -0.60 6.39
C HIS A 148 -7.17 -0.39 6.85
N PHE A 149 -6.93 -0.01 8.10
CA PHE A 149 -5.57 0.12 8.67
C PHE A 149 -4.86 -1.21 8.85
N TRP A 150 -5.52 -2.36 8.62
CA TRP A 150 -4.88 -3.67 8.70
C TRP A 150 -3.62 -3.77 7.82
N SER A 151 -3.67 -3.20 6.62
CA SER A 151 -2.55 -3.25 5.67
C SER A 151 -1.35 -2.44 6.14
N LEU A 152 -1.56 -1.31 6.84
CA LEU A 152 -0.50 -0.53 7.46
C LEU A 152 0.21 -1.35 8.55
N GLY A 153 -0.54 -2.18 9.31
CA GLY A 153 0.05 -3.11 10.27
C GLY A 153 1.00 -4.10 9.60
N VAL A 154 0.57 -4.71 8.48
CA VAL A 154 1.42 -5.64 7.70
C VAL A 154 2.69 -4.96 7.20
N GLU A 155 2.57 -3.75 6.65
CA GLU A 155 3.72 -2.99 6.15
C GLU A 155 4.71 -2.61 7.27
N GLU A 156 4.23 -2.10 8.41
CA GLU A 156 5.10 -1.69 9.52
C GLU A 156 5.81 -2.89 10.16
N GLN A 157 5.13 -4.05 10.29
CA GLN A 157 5.76 -5.29 10.72
C GLN A 157 6.88 -5.73 9.75
N PHE A 158 6.66 -5.62 8.45
CA PHE A 158 7.69 -5.86 7.46
C PHE A 158 8.85 -4.86 7.58
N TYR A 159 8.58 -3.56 7.74
CA TYR A 159 9.63 -2.53 7.89
C TYR A 159 10.47 -2.74 9.14
N LEU A 160 9.88 -3.28 10.19
CA LEU A 160 10.61 -3.59 11.43
C LEU A 160 11.63 -4.71 11.22
N VAL A 161 11.27 -5.75 10.48
CA VAL A 161 12.07 -6.99 10.36
C VAL A 161 13.03 -6.97 9.18
N TRP A 162 12.61 -6.41 8.04
CA TRP A 162 13.33 -6.52 6.77
C TRP A 162 14.76 -5.94 6.75
N PRO A 163 15.06 -4.80 7.39
CA PRO A 163 16.41 -4.26 7.45
C PRO A 163 17.42 -5.22 8.08
N PHE A 164 16.99 -5.97 9.11
CA PHE A 164 17.85 -6.94 9.80
C PHE A 164 18.09 -8.19 8.96
N ILE A 165 17.08 -8.66 8.21
CA ILE A 165 17.24 -9.76 7.26
C ILE A 165 18.24 -9.39 6.17
N ILE A 166 18.18 -8.18 5.62
CA ILE A 166 19.14 -7.69 4.63
C ILE A 166 20.55 -7.61 5.22
N LEU A 167 20.71 -7.11 6.44
CA LEU A 167 22.00 -7.06 7.15
C LEU A 167 22.57 -8.45 7.40
N TRP A 168 21.73 -9.42 7.71
CA TRP A 168 22.15 -10.80 7.98
C TRP A 168 22.59 -11.53 6.71
N LEU A 169 21.77 -11.50 5.66
CA LEU A 169 22.02 -12.26 4.42
C LEU A 169 22.99 -11.54 3.47
N ARG A 170 22.98 -10.21 3.41
CA ARG A 170 23.83 -9.29 2.62
C ARG A 170 23.88 -9.55 1.11
N LYS A 171 23.97 -10.81 0.67
CA LYS A 171 24.15 -11.19 -0.73
C LYS A 171 22.80 -11.25 -1.46
N PRO A 172 22.64 -10.57 -2.65
CA PRO A 172 21.37 -10.59 -3.40
C PRO A 172 20.84 -12.00 -3.69
N LYS A 173 21.73 -12.95 -4.06
CA LYS A 173 21.32 -14.35 -4.31
C LYS A 173 20.73 -15.03 -3.07
N LYS A 174 21.32 -14.81 -1.88
CA LYS A 174 20.78 -15.39 -0.62
C LYS A 174 19.43 -14.76 -0.27
N LEU A 175 19.28 -13.44 -0.47
CA LEU A 175 18.00 -12.75 -0.28
C LEU A 175 16.93 -13.26 -1.25
N MET A 176 17.26 -13.49 -2.52
CA MET A 176 16.32 -14.06 -3.49
C MET A 176 15.86 -15.46 -3.08
N ILE A 177 16.79 -16.33 -2.69
CA ILE A 177 16.46 -17.69 -2.20
C ILE A 177 15.54 -17.58 -0.97
N PHE A 178 15.87 -16.72 -0.01
CA PHE A 178 15.05 -16.49 1.18
C PHE A 178 13.62 -16.06 0.81
N ILE A 179 13.47 -15.07 -0.07
CA ILE A 179 12.15 -14.58 -0.50
C ILE A 179 11.37 -15.67 -1.24
N LEU A 180 12.00 -16.40 -2.15
CA LEU A 180 11.36 -17.52 -2.86
C LEU A 180 10.91 -18.63 -1.90
N SER A 181 11.72 -18.92 -0.86
CA SER A 181 11.32 -19.84 0.20
C SER A 181 10.13 -19.34 0.99
N VAL A 182 10.10 -18.04 1.34
CA VAL A 182 8.95 -17.41 2.00
C VAL A 182 7.69 -17.51 1.13
N LEU A 183 7.77 -17.18 -0.14
CA LEU A 183 6.63 -17.31 -1.07
C LEU A 183 6.12 -18.76 -1.17
N PHE A 184 7.03 -19.73 -1.26
CA PHE A 184 6.66 -21.14 -1.30
C PHE A 184 5.97 -21.60 0.00
N LEU A 185 6.54 -21.25 1.14
CA LEU A 185 5.95 -21.57 2.45
C LEU A 185 4.59 -20.89 2.65
N LEU A 186 4.42 -19.67 2.16
CA LEU A 186 3.17 -18.94 2.20
C LEU A 186 2.07 -19.68 1.40
N LEU A 187 2.39 -20.20 0.21
CA LEU A 187 1.44 -21.01 -0.58
C LEU A 187 1.05 -22.29 0.17
N ILE A 188 2.01 -23.01 0.74
CA ILE A 188 1.73 -24.19 1.57
C ILE A 188 0.84 -23.80 2.76
N PHE A 189 1.18 -22.73 3.47
CA PHE A 189 0.45 -22.30 4.66
C PHE A 189 -1.01 -21.94 4.32
N ARG A 190 -1.25 -21.18 3.24
CA ARG A 190 -2.60 -20.90 2.76
C ARG A 190 -3.38 -22.18 2.41
N SER A 191 -2.71 -23.13 1.76
CA SER A 191 -3.33 -24.43 1.43
C SER A 191 -3.74 -25.20 2.70
N ILE A 192 -2.88 -25.21 3.72
CA ILE A 192 -3.19 -25.85 5.01
C ILE A 192 -4.39 -25.16 5.69
N LEU A 193 -4.39 -23.83 5.77
CA LEU A 193 -5.49 -23.09 6.38
C LEU A 193 -6.83 -23.38 5.69
N TRP A 194 -6.81 -23.47 4.36
CA TRP A 194 -8.00 -23.83 3.59
C TRP A 194 -8.45 -25.27 3.88
N MET A 195 -7.52 -26.23 3.92
CA MET A 195 -7.84 -27.62 4.25
C MET A 195 -8.40 -27.78 5.69
N CYS A 196 -7.98 -26.90 6.60
CA CYS A 196 -8.52 -26.86 7.96
C CYS A 196 -9.89 -26.18 8.07
N HIS A 197 -10.51 -25.82 6.95
CA HIS A 197 -11.83 -25.15 6.88
C HIS A 197 -11.92 -23.86 7.69
N LEU A 198 -10.82 -23.14 7.85
CA LEU A 198 -10.85 -21.82 8.50
C LEU A 198 -11.61 -20.80 7.63
N PRO A 199 -12.29 -19.80 8.23
CA PRO A 199 -13.00 -18.79 7.48
C PRO A 199 -12.05 -18.07 6.50
N HIS A 200 -12.30 -18.22 5.20
CA HIS A 200 -11.43 -17.70 4.13
C HIS A 200 -11.12 -16.22 4.30
N PHE A 201 -12.14 -15.41 4.56
CA PHE A 201 -12.01 -13.97 4.68
C PHE A 201 -10.95 -13.56 5.70
N ASN A 202 -10.88 -14.21 6.85
CA ASN A 202 -9.98 -13.82 7.92
C ASN A 202 -8.50 -14.02 7.53
N TYR A 203 -8.13 -15.22 7.08
CA TYR A 203 -6.73 -15.50 6.76
C TYR A 203 -6.30 -14.97 5.40
N THR A 204 -7.21 -14.81 4.45
CA THR A 204 -6.86 -14.22 3.15
C THR A 204 -6.73 -12.70 3.18
N THR A 205 -7.33 -12.03 4.16
CA THR A 205 -7.31 -10.57 4.26
C THR A 205 -6.31 -10.06 5.28
N PHE A 206 -6.31 -10.58 6.51
CA PHE A 206 -5.68 -9.92 7.65
C PHE A 206 -4.36 -10.54 8.12
N TYR A 207 -4.13 -11.83 7.91
CA TYR A 207 -2.88 -12.44 8.37
C TYR A 207 -1.68 -11.93 7.58
N ALA A 208 -0.69 -11.36 8.28
CA ALA A 208 0.56 -10.94 7.65
C ALA A 208 1.20 -12.08 6.84
N PHE A 209 1.26 -13.29 7.41
CA PHE A 209 1.84 -14.47 6.77
C PHE A 209 1.12 -14.98 5.52
N THR A 210 -0.06 -14.49 5.20
CA THR A 210 -0.80 -14.87 4.00
C THR A 210 -0.88 -13.74 2.98
N ARG A 211 -0.42 -12.52 3.35
CA ARG A 211 -0.57 -11.30 2.55
C ARG A 211 0.73 -10.58 2.21
N ILE A 212 1.88 -11.12 2.62
CA ILE A 212 3.18 -10.51 2.33
C ILE A 212 3.73 -10.83 0.94
N ASP A 213 3.03 -11.61 0.14
CA ASP A 213 3.45 -11.98 -1.22
C ASP A 213 3.66 -10.76 -2.12
N GLY A 214 2.78 -9.76 -2.08
CA GLY A 214 2.99 -8.50 -2.79
C GLY A 214 4.31 -7.83 -2.40
N ILE A 215 4.59 -7.76 -1.10
CA ILE A 215 5.84 -7.21 -0.58
C ILE A 215 7.04 -8.05 -1.06
N CYS A 216 6.95 -9.38 -0.98
CA CYS A 216 8.00 -10.30 -1.44
C CYS A 216 8.30 -10.14 -2.94
N ILE A 217 7.28 -10.05 -3.78
CA ILE A 217 7.43 -9.80 -5.22
C ILE A 217 8.14 -8.46 -5.47
N GLY A 218 7.71 -7.39 -4.78
CA GLY A 218 8.41 -6.11 -4.86
C GLY A 218 9.89 -6.19 -4.48
N CYS A 219 10.21 -6.94 -3.41
CA CYS A 219 11.61 -7.21 -3.03
C CYS A 219 12.38 -7.96 -4.11
N LEU A 220 11.78 -8.98 -4.75
CA LEU A 220 12.41 -9.70 -5.85
C LEU A 220 12.74 -8.80 -7.03
N ILE A 221 11.80 -7.94 -7.46
CA ILE A 221 12.05 -6.97 -8.54
C ILE A 221 13.21 -6.03 -8.19
N ALA A 222 13.28 -5.54 -6.95
CA ALA A 222 14.40 -4.70 -6.50
C ALA A 222 15.75 -5.43 -6.56
N LEU A 223 15.79 -6.71 -6.19
CA LEU A 223 16.99 -7.53 -6.26
C LEU A 223 17.39 -7.85 -7.70
N LEU A 224 16.44 -8.14 -8.58
CA LEU A 224 16.69 -8.35 -10.02
C LEU A 224 17.28 -7.11 -10.65
N HIS A 225 16.76 -5.91 -10.37
CA HIS A 225 17.34 -4.65 -10.82
C HIS A 225 18.77 -4.45 -10.28
N LYS A 226 19.04 -4.81 -9.03
CA LYS A 226 20.38 -4.67 -8.42
C LYS A 226 21.43 -5.53 -9.10
N ILE A 227 21.09 -6.70 -9.62
CA ILE A 227 22.00 -7.59 -10.35
C ILE A 227 22.00 -7.35 -11.86
N ASN A 228 21.34 -6.27 -12.33
CA ASN A 228 21.19 -5.93 -13.74
C ASN A 228 20.60 -7.08 -14.59
N TYR A 229 19.67 -7.84 -14.03
CA TYR A 229 19.02 -8.94 -14.73
C TYR A 229 17.93 -8.39 -15.67
N ASN A 230 18.22 -8.39 -16.96
CA ASN A 230 17.28 -7.98 -18.01
C ASN A 230 16.33 -9.12 -18.34
N PHE A 231 15.25 -9.22 -17.56
CA PHE A 231 14.21 -10.22 -17.71
C PHE A 231 13.19 -9.74 -18.76
N LEU A 232 13.00 -10.53 -19.83
CA LEU A 232 11.94 -10.34 -20.84
C LEU A 232 11.85 -8.92 -21.47
N ARG A 233 12.97 -8.24 -21.66
CA ARG A 233 13.01 -6.94 -22.35
C ARG A 233 12.11 -6.94 -23.61
N HIS A 234 11.29 -5.91 -23.79
CA HIS A 234 10.34 -5.73 -24.92
C HIS A 234 9.09 -6.61 -24.96
N LYS A 235 8.88 -7.57 -24.03
CA LYS A 235 7.67 -8.42 -24.00
C LYS A 235 6.84 -8.27 -22.73
N MET A 236 7.27 -7.42 -21.81
CA MET A 236 6.63 -7.30 -20.51
C MET A 236 5.18 -6.82 -20.57
N ALA A 237 4.88 -5.82 -21.39
CA ALA A 237 3.51 -5.33 -21.56
C ALA A 237 2.56 -6.46 -22.01
N VAL A 238 3.02 -7.34 -22.92
CA VAL A 238 2.24 -8.51 -23.37
C VAL A 238 2.04 -9.49 -22.22
N VAL A 239 3.09 -9.78 -21.44
CA VAL A 239 3.00 -10.70 -20.30
C VAL A 239 2.07 -10.14 -19.23
N VAL A 240 2.17 -8.85 -18.91
CA VAL A 240 1.24 -8.17 -17.97
C VAL A 240 -0.21 -8.30 -18.46
N THR A 241 -0.45 -8.07 -19.76
CA THR A 241 -1.80 -8.19 -20.34
C THR A 241 -2.33 -9.61 -20.24
N ILE A 242 -1.52 -10.62 -20.58
CA ILE A 242 -1.90 -12.03 -20.47
C ILE A 242 -2.21 -12.38 -19.01
N LEU A 243 -1.34 -11.99 -18.06
CA LEU A 243 -1.57 -12.23 -16.64
C LEU A 243 -2.83 -11.51 -16.14
N ALA A 244 -3.11 -10.29 -16.61
CA ALA A 244 -4.34 -9.60 -16.27
C ALA A 244 -5.56 -10.38 -16.75
N ILE A 245 -5.59 -10.79 -18.03
CA ILE A 245 -6.69 -11.58 -18.60
C ILE A 245 -6.89 -12.89 -17.80
N LEU A 246 -5.81 -13.60 -17.50
CA LEU A 246 -5.88 -14.84 -16.73
C LEU A 246 -6.38 -14.60 -15.30
N ASN A 247 -5.82 -13.64 -14.59
CA ASN A 247 -6.22 -13.34 -13.22
C ASN A 247 -7.69 -12.92 -13.12
N PHE A 248 -8.11 -11.96 -13.93
CA PHE A 248 -9.50 -11.52 -13.96
C PHE A 248 -10.43 -12.61 -14.50
N GLY A 249 -10.01 -13.34 -15.53
CA GLY A 249 -10.78 -14.47 -16.05
C GLY A 249 -11.01 -15.55 -15.00
N PHE A 250 -9.99 -16.00 -14.28
CA PHE A 250 -10.14 -16.96 -13.19
C PHE A 250 -10.98 -16.42 -12.03
N TYR A 251 -10.80 -15.16 -11.67
CA TYR A 251 -11.61 -14.55 -10.63
C TYR A 251 -13.10 -14.54 -10.99
N PHE A 252 -13.46 -14.18 -12.22
CA PHE A 252 -14.84 -14.20 -12.70
C PHE A 252 -15.41 -15.61 -12.82
N LEU A 253 -14.62 -16.55 -13.36
CA LEU A 253 -15.06 -17.94 -13.52
C LEU A 253 -15.31 -18.64 -12.19
N THR A 254 -14.64 -18.21 -11.13
CA THR A 254 -14.75 -18.80 -9.78
C THR A 254 -15.77 -18.07 -8.89
N GLN A 255 -16.67 -17.30 -9.50
CA GLN A 255 -17.79 -16.64 -8.82
C GLN A 255 -17.38 -15.90 -7.54
N TYR A 256 -16.41 -14.98 -7.67
CA TYR A 256 -16.03 -14.07 -6.59
C TYR A 256 -15.48 -14.72 -5.30
N GLY A 257 -15.00 -15.92 -5.36
CA GLY A 257 -14.27 -16.51 -4.25
C GLY A 257 -14.91 -17.73 -3.59
N ASP A 258 -15.99 -18.26 -4.11
CA ASP A 258 -16.47 -19.60 -3.70
C ASP A 258 -15.46 -20.68 -4.07
N TYR A 259 -14.60 -20.40 -5.06
CA TYR A 259 -13.45 -21.22 -5.37
C TYR A 259 -12.18 -20.66 -4.72
N PRO A 260 -11.30 -21.52 -4.22
CA PRO A 260 -10.13 -21.10 -3.42
C PRO A 260 -9.00 -20.42 -4.22
N TYR A 261 -9.25 -19.93 -5.44
CA TYR A 261 -8.23 -19.31 -6.27
C TYR A 261 -7.43 -18.23 -5.55
N LEU A 262 -8.12 -17.26 -4.92
CA LEU A 262 -7.45 -16.22 -4.13
C LEU A 262 -6.71 -16.82 -2.93
N ALA A 263 -7.32 -17.79 -2.24
CA ALA A 263 -6.72 -18.43 -1.09
C ALA A 263 -5.42 -19.19 -1.42
N PHE A 264 -5.32 -19.78 -2.61
CA PHE A 264 -4.11 -20.52 -3.01
C PHE A 264 -3.09 -19.62 -3.70
N VAL A 265 -3.38 -19.16 -4.92
CA VAL A 265 -2.40 -18.53 -5.78
C VAL A 265 -2.77 -17.11 -6.24
N GLY A 266 -4.04 -16.72 -6.17
CA GLY A 266 -4.53 -15.50 -6.79
C GLY A 266 -3.81 -14.24 -6.30
N PHE A 267 -3.61 -14.08 -4.99
CA PHE A 267 -2.86 -12.92 -4.47
C PHE A 267 -1.43 -12.88 -5.01
N THR A 268 -0.74 -14.03 -5.07
CA THR A 268 0.62 -14.12 -5.59
C THR A 268 0.68 -13.81 -7.09
N THR A 269 -0.31 -14.24 -7.87
CA THR A 269 -0.36 -13.97 -9.32
C THR A 269 -0.72 -12.53 -9.62
N PHE A 270 -1.66 -11.90 -8.88
CA PHE A 270 -1.91 -10.46 -8.95
C PHE A 270 -0.67 -9.65 -8.56
N ALA A 271 0.01 -10.03 -7.47
CA ALA A 271 1.27 -9.40 -7.07
C ALA A 271 2.34 -9.55 -8.16
N GLY A 272 2.46 -10.71 -8.80
CA GLY A 272 3.34 -10.95 -9.94
C GLY A 272 3.05 -10.01 -11.12
N MET A 273 1.78 -9.88 -11.49
CA MET A 273 1.34 -8.93 -12.51
C MET A 273 1.76 -7.49 -12.17
N PHE A 274 1.53 -7.05 -10.93
CA PHE A 274 1.95 -5.72 -10.49
C PHE A 274 3.45 -5.55 -10.39
N GLY A 275 4.19 -6.63 -10.04
CA GLY A 275 5.66 -6.61 -10.05
C GLY A 275 6.22 -6.36 -11.44
N LEU A 276 5.65 -7.00 -12.47
CA LEU A 276 6.02 -6.77 -13.86
C LEU A 276 5.63 -5.37 -14.35
N LEU A 277 4.45 -4.89 -13.97
CA LEU A 277 4.01 -3.51 -14.27
C LEU A 277 4.95 -2.47 -13.63
N LEU A 278 5.36 -2.70 -12.39
CA LEU A 278 6.34 -1.87 -11.71
C LEU A 278 7.70 -1.91 -12.42
N HIS A 279 8.15 -3.09 -12.84
CA HIS A 279 9.38 -3.24 -13.62
C HIS A 279 9.35 -2.37 -14.87
N GLU A 280 8.29 -2.45 -15.68
CA GLU A 280 8.09 -1.63 -16.87
C GLU A 280 8.07 -0.11 -16.55
N ALA A 281 7.41 0.27 -15.47
CA ALA A 281 7.33 1.66 -15.05
C ALA A 281 8.69 2.23 -14.62
N VAL A 282 9.59 1.38 -14.12
CA VAL A 282 10.95 1.77 -13.70
C VAL A 282 11.93 1.75 -14.87
N THR A 283 11.89 0.76 -15.73
CA THR A 283 12.79 0.63 -16.89
C THR A 283 12.42 1.57 -18.02
N GLY A 284 11.13 1.89 -18.17
CA GLY A 284 10.61 2.75 -19.22
C GLY A 284 10.65 2.09 -20.62
N ASP A 285 10.79 0.78 -20.69
CA ASP A 285 10.90 0.04 -21.95
C ASP A 285 9.64 0.18 -22.83
N THR A 286 8.46 0.28 -22.18
CA THR A 286 7.17 0.50 -22.86
C THR A 286 6.69 1.94 -22.69
N LYS A 287 6.82 2.75 -23.76
CA LYS A 287 6.46 4.19 -23.76
C LYS A 287 5.03 4.47 -23.27
N ILE A 288 4.05 3.65 -23.67
CA ILE A 288 2.65 3.86 -23.28
C ILE A 288 2.46 3.72 -21.77
N ILE A 289 3.12 2.76 -21.13
CA ILE A 289 3.08 2.56 -19.67
C ILE A 289 3.69 3.77 -18.97
N THR A 290 4.86 4.22 -19.44
CA THR A 290 5.52 5.41 -18.90
C THR A 290 4.63 6.65 -19.05
N ILE A 291 4.02 6.87 -20.19
CA ILE A 291 3.12 8.02 -20.43
C ILE A 291 1.93 7.97 -19.46
N ILE A 292 1.25 6.82 -19.34
CA ILE A 292 0.09 6.68 -18.46
C ILE A 292 0.47 6.99 -17.00
N PHE A 293 1.54 6.37 -16.48
CA PHE A 293 1.91 6.55 -15.08
C PHE A 293 2.68 7.86 -14.78
N THR A 294 3.00 8.65 -15.81
CA THR A 294 3.50 10.01 -15.63
C THR A 294 2.43 11.08 -15.79
N LEU A 295 1.17 10.72 -16.05
CA LEU A 295 0.07 11.68 -16.10
C LEU A 295 -0.02 12.52 -14.83
N PRO A 296 -0.20 13.84 -14.93
CA PRO A 296 -0.24 14.75 -13.78
C PRO A 296 -1.29 14.33 -12.74
N LEU A 297 -2.45 13.86 -13.18
CA LEU A 297 -3.54 13.41 -12.32
C LEU A 297 -3.12 12.23 -11.44
N LEU A 298 -2.52 11.20 -12.04
CA LEU A 298 -2.05 10.02 -11.27
C LEU A 298 -0.93 10.39 -10.30
N LYS A 299 0.00 11.25 -10.71
CA LYS A 299 1.06 11.75 -9.82
C LYS A 299 0.51 12.58 -8.66
N PHE A 300 -0.51 13.39 -8.91
CA PHE A 300 -1.20 14.12 -7.85
C PHE A 300 -1.76 13.15 -6.79
N PHE A 301 -2.55 12.16 -7.21
CA PHE A 301 -3.07 11.14 -6.29
C PHE A 301 -1.95 10.35 -5.62
N GLY A 302 -0.86 10.04 -6.32
CA GLY A 302 0.32 9.42 -5.73
C GLY A 302 0.99 10.25 -4.64
N THR A 303 0.99 11.57 -4.79
CA THR A 303 1.55 12.52 -3.81
C THR A 303 0.74 12.51 -2.51
N ILE A 304 -0.58 12.59 -2.59
CA ILE A 304 -1.48 12.62 -1.43
C ILE A 304 -1.92 11.22 -0.98
N SER A 305 -1.42 10.15 -1.62
CA SER A 305 -1.93 8.77 -1.47
C SER A 305 -1.99 8.29 -0.03
N TYR A 306 -1.05 8.69 0.82
CA TYR A 306 -1.02 8.26 2.22
C TYR A 306 -2.15 8.92 3.03
N GLY A 307 -2.29 10.23 2.98
CA GLY A 307 -3.41 10.93 3.61
C GLY A 307 -4.76 10.48 3.05
N PHE A 308 -4.85 10.28 1.73
CA PHE A 308 -6.08 9.82 1.10
C PHE A 308 -6.45 8.38 1.53
N TYR A 309 -5.46 7.49 1.72
CA TYR A 309 -5.67 6.16 2.30
C TYR A 309 -6.19 6.25 3.74
N VAL A 310 -5.62 7.12 4.55
CA VAL A 310 -6.02 7.29 5.96
C VAL A 310 -7.44 7.83 6.09
N PHE A 311 -7.83 8.82 5.25
CA PHE A 311 -9.07 9.57 5.43
C PHE A 311 -10.26 9.06 4.60
N HIS A 312 -10.06 8.42 3.44
CA HIS A 312 -11.16 8.13 2.50
C HIS A 312 -12.33 7.40 3.15
N TRP A 313 -12.03 6.35 3.92
CA TRP A 313 -13.07 5.50 4.49
C TRP A 313 -13.76 6.10 5.71
N PRO A 314 -13.05 6.63 6.73
CA PRO A 314 -13.70 7.35 7.82
C PRO A 314 -14.54 8.53 7.34
N VAL A 315 -14.05 9.32 6.39
CA VAL A 315 -14.79 10.46 5.82
C VAL A 315 -16.05 9.96 5.11
N TYR A 316 -15.96 8.88 4.33
CA TYR A 316 -17.13 8.28 3.69
C TYR A 316 -18.19 7.88 4.73
N LEU A 317 -17.80 7.11 5.75
CA LEU A 317 -18.73 6.65 6.79
C LEU A 317 -19.38 7.79 7.57
N MET A 318 -18.64 8.87 7.84
CA MET A 318 -19.16 10.04 8.54
C MET A 318 -20.10 10.91 7.71
N THR A 319 -19.86 11.01 6.40
CA THR A 319 -20.59 11.92 5.53
C THR A 319 -21.76 11.24 4.80
N GLN A 320 -21.66 9.93 4.56
CA GLN A 320 -22.64 9.15 3.80
C GLN A 320 -24.08 9.30 4.31
N PRO A 321 -24.40 9.21 5.63
CA PRO A 321 -25.78 9.31 6.09
C PRO A 321 -26.41 10.70 5.81
N GLY A 322 -25.64 11.76 6.04
CA GLY A 322 -26.09 13.13 5.80
C GLY A 322 -26.26 13.46 4.32
N LEU A 323 -25.26 13.09 3.51
CA LEU A 323 -25.31 13.31 2.06
C LEU A 323 -26.42 12.50 1.38
N SER A 324 -26.57 11.22 1.74
CA SER A 324 -27.63 10.38 1.19
C SER A 324 -29.03 10.94 1.51
N ASN A 325 -29.26 11.34 2.78
CA ASN A 325 -30.51 11.98 3.17
C ASN A 325 -30.77 13.28 2.41
N PHE A 326 -29.73 14.11 2.23
CA PHE A 326 -29.81 15.35 1.45
C PHE A 326 -30.20 15.09 -0.01
N PHE A 327 -29.53 14.16 -0.68
CA PHE A 327 -29.81 13.85 -2.10
C PHE A 327 -31.18 13.21 -2.30
N LEU A 328 -31.59 12.30 -1.41
CA LEU A 328 -32.89 11.62 -1.50
C LEU A 328 -34.05 12.54 -1.15
N LYS A 329 -33.97 13.27 -0.02
CA LYS A 329 -35.13 14.02 0.49
C LYS A 329 -35.18 15.46 0.02
N ASN A 330 -34.05 16.15 -0.08
CA ASN A 330 -34.05 17.57 -0.43
C ASN A 330 -33.99 17.79 -1.95
N LEU A 331 -33.27 16.92 -2.67
CA LEU A 331 -33.15 17.01 -4.13
C LEU A 331 -34.05 16.01 -4.86
N ASN A 332 -34.77 15.13 -4.16
CA ASN A 332 -35.66 14.11 -4.72
C ASN A 332 -35.02 13.25 -5.82
N LEU A 333 -33.71 12.95 -5.69
CA LEU A 333 -33.02 12.10 -6.64
C LEU A 333 -33.44 10.64 -6.48
N SER A 334 -33.34 9.85 -7.56
CA SER A 334 -33.53 8.40 -7.46
C SER A 334 -32.46 7.79 -6.56
N GLU A 335 -32.74 6.60 -6.02
CA GLU A 335 -31.85 5.91 -5.09
C GLU A 335 -30.45 5.68 -5.69
N GLU A 336 -30.39 5.23 -6.94
CA GLU A 336 -29.09 4.98 -7.64
C GLU A 336 -28.29 6.27 -7.84
N VAL A 337 -28.96 7.35 -8.30
CA VAL A 337 -28.30 8.65 -8.49
C VAL A 337 -27.85 9.22 -7.15
N SER A 338 -28.66 9.05 -6.09
CA SER A 338 -28.30 9.47 -4.73
C SER A 338 -27.07 8.73 -4.21
N LYS A 339 -27.00 7.39 -4.38
CA LYS A 339 -25.82 6.58 -3.99
C LYS A 339 -24.57 7.09 -4.72
N PHE A 340 -24.65 7.29 -6.04
CA PHE A 340 -23.51 7.78 -6.81
C PHE A 340 -23.08 9.21 -6.38
N ALA A 341 -24.03 10.14 -6.24
CA ALA A 341 -23.76 11.51 -5.81
C ALA A 341 -23.16 11.56 -4.39
N THR A 342 -23.65 10.70 -3.48
CA THR A 342 -23.12 10.57 -2.12
C THR A 342 -21.67 10.10 -2.13
N SER A 343 -21.37 9.03 -2.85
CA SER A 343 -20.02 8.46 -2.93
C SER A 343 -19.03 9.42 -3.60
N LEU A 344 -19.45 10.08 -4.66
CA LEU A 344 -18.64 11.09 -5.33
C LEU A 344 -18.36 12.29 -4.41
N SER A 345 -19.38 12.80 -3.72
CA SER A 345 -19.25 13.93 -2.79
C SER A 345 -18.33 13.58 -1.62
N ALA A 346 -18.51 12.42 -0.98
CA ALA A 346 -17.66 11.95 0.10
C ALA A 346 -16.20 11.77 -0.37
N THR A 347 -16.01 11.26 -1.59
CA THR A 347 -14.68 11.11 -2.18
C THR A 347 -14.01 12.47 -2.42
N ILE A 348 -14.75 13.47 -2.94
CA ILE A 348 -14.22 14.84 -3.12
C ILE A 348 -13.84 15.44 -1.76
N ILE A 349 -14.67 15.28 -0.73
CA ILE A 349 -14.36 15.77 0.62
C ILE A 349 -13.07 15.11 1.13
N ALA A 350 -12.91 13.81 0.96
CA ALA A 350 -11.71 13.08 1.36
C ALA A 350 -10.46 13.56 0.59
N ILE A 351 -10.57 13.85 -0.71
CA ILE A 351 -9.48 14.43 -1.52
C ILE A 351 -9.08 15.81 -0.97
N VAL A 352 -10.04 16.68 -0.66
CA VAL A 352 -9.76 18.00 -0.12
C VAL A 352 -9.06 17.90 1.24
N ILE A 353 -9.59 17.08 2.16
CA ILE A 353 -8.98 16.86 3.49
C ILE A 353 -7.55 16.32 3.33
N SER A 354 -7.34 15.33 2.48
CA SER A 354 -6.02 14.73 2.24
C SER A 354 -5.04 15.72 1.64
N THR A 355 -5.50 16.57 0.74
CA THR A 355 -4.68 17.63 0.12
C THR A 355 -4.26 18.66 1.16
N ILE A 356 -5.21 19.14 1.97
CA ILE A 356 -4.92 20.05 3.07
C ILE A 356 -3.94 19.41 4.05
N SER A 357 -4.21 18.17 4.50
CA SER A 357 -3.31 17.41 5.38
C SER A 357 -1.89 17.33 4.83
N TYR A 358 -1.75 16.98 3.56
CA TYR A 358 -0.43 16.87 2.93
C TYR A 358 0.34 18.18 2.96
N TYR A 359 -0.26 19.29 2.52
CA TYR A 359 0.45 20.58 2.40
C TYR A 359 0.62 21.34 3.72
N THR A 360 -0.21 21.07 4.74
CA THR A 360 -0.14 21.79 6.03
C THR A 360 0.52 20.98 7.13
N PHE A 361 0.33 19.66 7.14
CA PHE A 361 0.79 18.79 8.22
C PHE A 361 1.93 17.85 7.76
N GLU A 362 1.68 16.97 6.80
CA GLU A 362 2.63 15.90 6.44
C GLU A 362 3.95 16.45 5.90
N ILE A 363 3.92 17.49 5.06
CA ILE A 363 5.10 18.07 4.42
C ILE A 363 6.15 18.56 5.43
N ASN A 364 5.71 19.01 6.62
CA ASN A 364 6.60 19.48 7.67
C ASN A 364 7.48 18.33 8.20
N PHE A 365 6.90 17.16 8.41
CA PHE A 365 7.65 15.96 8.82
C PHE A 365 8.49 15.40 7.67
N LEU A 366 7.98 15.48 6.43
CA LEU A 366 8.72 15.03 5.26
C LEU A 366 10.00 15.85 5.04
N ARG A 367 9.99 17.15 5.30
CA ARG A 367 11.18 18.01 5.24
C ARG A 367 12.26 17.62 6.26
N LEU A 368 11.84 17.14 7.45
CA LEU A 368 12.79 16.68 8.47
C LEU A 368 13.62 15.47 8.06
N LYS A 369 13.15 14.68 7.06
CA LYS A 369 13.92 13.53 6.53
C LYS A 369 15.29 13.90 5.96
N GLN A 370 15.46 15.14 5.51
CA GLN A 370 16.73 15.61 4.97
C GLN A 370 17.85 15.58 6.02
N LYS A 371 17.50 15.65 7.32
CA LYS A 371 18.47 15.55 8.43
C LYS A 371 19.06 14.14 8.61
N PHE A 372 18.49 13.14 7.95
CA PHE A 372 18.89 11.73 8.06
C PHE A 372 19.44 11.20 6.71
N SER A 373 20.14 12.03 5.96
CA SER A 373 20.82 11.65 4.70
C SER A 373 22.16 10.95 4.96
#